data_ff4434ea47a8070f487bba73cc7ce593
#
_entry.id   ff4434ea47a8070f487bba73cc7ce593
#
_cell.length_a   1.000
_cell.length_b   1.000
_cell.length_c   1.000
_cell.angle_alpha   90.00
_cell.angle_beta   90.00
_cell.angle_gamma   90.00
#
_symmetry.space_group_name_H-M   'P 1'
#
loop_
_entity.id
_entity.type
_entity.pdbx_description
1 polymer ?
#
loop_
_entity_poly.entity_id
_entity_poly.type
_entity_poly.pdbx_seq_one_letter_code
_entity_poly.pdbx_strand_id
1 'polypeptide(L)'
;MSAPLPLRNIAIIAHVDHGKTTLVDQLFRQSGTFRDNQRVDERAMDSNDLEKERGITILAKPTSIEWNGYRINIVDTPGHADFGAEVERILSMVDGVILLVDSAEGAMPQTKFVTGKALGLGLKPIVVVNKIDRPDGRANEVLDEVFDLFVGLDANDEQLDFPTLYASGRNGYASEDIDARDGSLEPLFQLIVDHVPAPALEVEAPFSFLATLLDRDNFMGRVLTGRVQSGTIKVNDPIRALDRDGKVVETGRASKLLTFRGLDRVPVEEARAGDIIAIAGMEKATVANTIAAPEVTDPIAAQPIDPPTLAMRFAVNDSPLAGREGDKVTSRLIRDRLMREAETNVAIRVTESADKDSFEVAGRGELQLGVVIETMRREGFELGISRPRVLFQTDEDGNRTEPYETVVIDVDDEFSGTVVEKMQRRKAELTEMRPSGQGKTRITFSAPSRGLIGYHGEFLSDTRGTGIMNRLFEKYGPYKGQIEGRINGVLISNAAGEAVAYALNALEDRGILFVKPQDKLYEGMIIGENAKPDDLEVNPMKSKQLTNFRSSGKDDAIRLTPPKIMTLEQAIAYIDDDEMVEVTPQSIRLRKAILDPHERKKANRKKEAA
;
A
#
# COMPACT_ATOMS: atom_id res chain seq x y z
N MET A 1 -31.68 -4.72 30.83
CA MET A 1 -30.61 -4.37 29.88
C MET A 1 -29.80 -3.26 30.52
N SER A 2 -28.49 -3.40 30.66
CA SER A 2 -27.61 -2.30 31.11
C SER A 2 -27.69 -1.15 30.11
N ALA A 3 -27.64 0.10 30.57
CA ALA A 3 -27.55 1.25 29.68
C ALA A 3 -26.34 1.10 28.73
N PRO A 4 -26.45 1.52 27.46
CA PRO A 4 -25.33 1.46 26.56
C PRO A 4 -24.18 2.32 27.09
N LEU A 5 -22.95 1.81 26.96
CA LEU A 5 -21.75 2.54 27.36
C LEU A 5 -21.56 3.79 26.47
N PRO A 6 -21.10 4.91 27.07
CA PRO A 6 -20.71 6.07 26.26
C PRO A 6 -19.59 5.73 25.30
N LEU A 7 -19.68 6.24 24.06
CA LEU A 7 -18.80 5.91 22.95
C LEU A 7 -17.74 6.97 22.70
N ARG A 8 -16.57 6.54 22.24
CA ARG A 8 -15.56 7.36 21.57
C ARG A 8 -15.07 6.64 20.32
N ASN A 9 -15.08 7.33 19.19
CA ASN A 9 -14.61 6.79 17.91
C ASN A 9 -13.34 7.52 17.50
N ILE A 10 -12.23 6.81 17.42
CA ILE A 10 -10.93 7.38 17.09
C ILE A 10 -10.25 6.62 15.94
N ALA A 11 -9.45 7.34 15.15
CA ALA A 11 -8.49 6.73 14.23
C ALA A 11 -7.07 7.00 14.71
N ILE A 12 -6.15 6.08 14.44
CA ILE A 12 -4.73 6.27 14.73
C ILE A 12 -3.99 6.48 13.41
N ILE A 13 -3.45 7.68 13.25
CA ILE A 13 -2.67 8.13 12.11
C ILE A 13 -1.19 8.07 12.49
N ALA A 14 -0.39 7.39 11.69
CA ALA A 14 1.06 7.33 11.88
C ALA A 14 1.76 7.10 10.54
N HIS A 15 3.01 7.56 10.45
CA HIS A 15 3.90 7.11 9.39
C HIS A 15 4.28 5.63 9.62
N VAL A 16 4.75 4.97 8.56
CA VAL A 16 5.33 3.62 8.64
C VAL A 16 6.45 3.63 9.69
N ASP A 17 6.53 2.60 10.50
CA ASP A 17 7.52 2.43 11.57
C ASP A 17 7.45 3.42 12.75
N HIS A 18 6.52 4.37 12.81
CA HIS A 18 6.34 5.23 13.99
C HIS A 18 5.78 4.51 15.23
N GLY A 19 5.48 3.20 15.13
CA GLY A 19 5.08 2.35 16.25
C GLY A 19 3.58 2.25 16.49
N LYS A 20 2.76 2.50 15.46
CA LYS A 20 1.29 2.43 15.53
C LYS A 20 0.81 1.06 16.03
N THR A 21 1.18 -0.03 15.37
CA THR A 21 0.77 -1.39 15.74
C THR A 21 1.19 -1.74 17.16
N THR A 22 2.43 -1.33 17.56
CA THR A 22 2.93 -1.55 18.92
C THR A 22 2.10 -0.81 19.98
N LEU A 23 1.72 0.46 19.69
CA LEU A 23 0.87 1.24 20.60
C LEU A 23 -0.52 0.59 20.74
N VAL A 24 -1.13 0.18 19.63
CA VAL A 24 -2.44 -0.47 19.61
C VAL A 24 -2.42 -1.79 20.40
N ASP A 25 -1.38 -2.62 20.23
CA ASP A 25 -1.21 -3.85 21.01
C ASP A 25 -1.14 -3.56 22.53
N GLN A 26 -0.48 -2.48 22.92
CA GLN A 26 -0.43 -2.08 24.33
C GLN A 26 -1.77 -1.52 24.84
N LEU A 27 -2.51 -0.79 24.02
CA LEU A 27 -3.87 -0.35 24.36
C LEU A 27 -4.78 -1.56 24.61
N PHE A 28 -4.69 -2.60 23.78
CA PHE A 28 -5.42 -3.84 24.02
C PHE A 28 -5.05 -4.52 25.35
N ARG A 29 -3.77 -4.64 25.62
CA ARG A 29 -3.29 -5.30 26.85
C ARG A 29 -3.73 -4.58 28.10
N GLN A 30 -3.64 -3.24 28.12
CA GLN A 30 -3.92 -2.43 29.29
C GLN A 30 -5.41 -2.10 29.47
N SER A 31 -6.24 -2.22 28.42
CA SER A 31 -7.70 -2.07 28.55
C SER A 31 -8.38 -3.24 29.25
N GLY A 32 -7.68 -4.36 29.48
CA GLY A 32 -8.28 -5.59 30.05
C GLY A 32 -9.19 -6.34 29.07
N THR A 33 -9.16 -6.00 27.78
CA THR A 33 -9.97 -6.65 26.74
C THR A 33 -9.58 -8.12 26.54
N PHE A 34 -8.31 -8.46 26.78
CA PHE A 34 -7.83 -9.84 26.77
C PHE A 34 -7.72 -10.42 28.19
N ARG A 35 -8.02 -11.71 28.35
CA ARG A 35 -7.84 -12.42 29.61
C ARG A 35 -6.34 -12.57 29.90
N ASP A 36 -5.93 -12.52 31.17
CA ASP A 36 -4.52 -12.60 31.61
C ASP A 36 -3.75 -13.81 31.06
N ASN A 37 -4.43 -14.88 30.69
CA ASN A 37 -3.85 -16.10 30.10
C ASN A 37 -3.95 -16.19 28.57
N GLN A 38 -4.50 -15.19 27.91
CA GLN A 38 -4.62 -15.18 26.45
C GLN A 38 -3.29 -14.65 25.87
N ARG A 39 -2.53 -15.52 25.19
CA ARG A 39 -1.37 -15.07 24.41
C ARG A 39 -1.89 -14.26 23.24
N VAL A 40 -1.61 -12.98 23.27
CA VAL A 40 -1.81 -12.08 22.12
C VAL A 40 -0.49 -12.11 21.35
N ASP A 41 -0.53 -12.54 20.11
CA ASP A 41 0.64 -12.47 19.23
C ASP A 41 1.07 -11.00 19.09
N GLU A 42 2.36 -10.76 18.98
CA GLU A 42 2.86 -9.44 18.61
C GLU A 42 2.26 -9.05 17.24
N ARG A 43 1.82 -7.80 17.10
CA ARG A 43 1.10 -7.29 15.92
C ARG A 43 -0.26 -7.98 15.73
N ALA A 44 -1.05 -8.06 16.77
CA ALA A 44 -2.36 -8.71 16.76
C ALA A 44 -3.33 -8.13 15.71
N MET A 45 -3.18 -6.84 15.38
CA MET A 45 -3.95 -6.18 14.31
C MET A 45 -3.50 -6.58 12.90
N ASP A 46 -2.23 -6.92 12.69
CA ASP A 46 -1.70 -7.34 11.40
C ASP A 46 -2.05 -8.82 11.16
N SER A 47 -3.29 -9.10 10.72
CA SER A 47 -3.77 -10.47 10.52
C SER A 47 -3.32 -11.09 9.20
N ASN A 48 -2.84 -10.28 8.25
CA ASN A 48 -2.34 -10.74 6.96
C ASN A 48 -0.83 -11.02 7.04
N ASP A 49 -0.41 -12.17 6.51
CA ASP A 49 1.01 -12.54 6.47
C ASP A 49 1.87 -11.49 5.75
N LEU A 50 1.33 -10.82 4.72
CA LEU A 50 2.01 -9.74 4.01
C LEU A 50 2.21 -8.49 4.89
N GLU A 51 1.24 -8.15 5.75
CA GLU A 51 1.37 -7.05 6.71
C GLU A 51 2.49 -7.35 7.71
N LYS A 52 2.53 -8.58 8.23
CA LYS A 52 3.58 -9.02 9.17
C LYS A 52 4.97 -9.04 8.56
N GLU A 53 5.09 -9.54 7.33
CA GLU A 53 6.37 -9.61 6.62
C GLU A 53 6.91 -8.24 6.22
N ARG A 54 6.02 -7.35 5.78
CA ARG A 54 6.40 -6.00 5.32
C ARG A 54 6.45 -4.97 6.44
N GLY A 55 5.89 -5.28 7.61
CA GLY A 55 5.81 -4.38 8.74
C GLY A 55 4.88 -3.19 8.55
N ILE A 56 3.96 -3.25 7.59
CA ILE A 56 3.03 -2.16 7.26
C ILE A 56 1.57 -2.63 7.38
N THR A 57 0.69 -1.76 7.84
CA THR A 57 -0.76 -1.98 7.76
C THR A 57 -1.23 -1.75 6.33
N ILE A 58 -1.86 -2.75 5.72
CA ILE A 58 -2.39 -2.70 4.35
C ILE A 58 -3.89 -2.42 4.39
N LEU A 59 -4.62 -3.12 5.27
CA LEU A 59 -6.07 -3.02 5.40
C LEU A 59 -6.45 -2.34 6.71
N ALA A 60 -7.40 -1.43 6.61
CA ALA A 60 -8.00 -0.82 7.79
C ALA A 60 -8.83 -1.82 8.58
N LYS A 61 -8.72 -1.78 9.89
CA LYS A 61 -9.45 -2.67 10.79
C LYS A 61 -10.06 -1.89 11.95
N PRO A 62 -11.39 -1.85 12.03
CA PRO A 62 -12.05 -1.36 13.23
C PRO A 62 -11.94 -2.41 14.34
N THR A 63 -11.74 -1.91 15.54
CA THR A 63 -11.71 -2.69 16.79
C THR A 63 -12.34 -1.89 17.90
N SER A 64 -12.61 -2.51 19.03
CA SER A 64 -13.23 -1.85 20.18
C SER A 64 -12.65 -2.36 21.48
N ILE A 65 -12.40 -1.46 22.40
CA ILE A 65 -11.97 -1.74 23.77
C ILE A 65 -12.94 -1.11 24.76
N GLU A 66 -13.00 -1.68 25.95
CA GLU A 66 -13.75 -1.10 27.08
C GLU A 66 -12.75 -0.60 28.12
N TRP A 67 -12.89 0.65 28.52
CA TRP A 67 -12.05 1.24 29.55
C TRP A 67 -12.87 2.17 30.45
N ASN A 68 -12.80 1.94 31.75
CA ASN A 68 -13.45 2.75 32.81
C ASN A 68 -14.92 3.09 32.50
N GLY A 69 -15.69 2.12 31.96
CA GLY A 69 -17.11 2.31 31.63
C GLY A 69 -17.39 3.03 30.31
N TYR A 70 -16.38 3.29 29.51
CA TYR A 70 -16.47 3.79 28.14
C TYR A 70 -16.17 2.68 27.15
N ARG A 71 -16.78 2.75 25.97
CA ARG A 71 -16.39 1.95 24.82
C ARG A 71 -15.67 2.84 23.82
N ILE A 72 -14.42 2.49 23.54
CA ILE A 72 -13.55 3.20 22.60
C ILE A 72 -13.40 2.35 21.36
N ASN A 73 -13.96 2.81 20.24
CA ASN A 73 -13.74 2.21 18.94
C ASN A 73 -12.48 2.81 18.35
N ILE A 74 -11.55 1.95 17.97
CA ILE A 74 -10.27 2.32 17.36
C ILE A 74 -10.28 1.81 15.93
N VAL A 75 -10.06 2.70 14.97
CA VAL A 75 -9.89 2.30 13.57
C VAL A 75 -8.42 2.44 13.21
N ASP A 76 -7.79 1.30 12.96
CA ASP A 76 -6.41 1.26 12.50
C ASP A 76 -6.34 1.69 11.02
N THR A 77 -5.45 2.64 10.71
CA THR A 77 -5.32 3.21 9.36
C THR A 77 -4.05 2.73 8.67
N PRO A 78 -4.11 2.41 7.36
CA PRO A 78 -2.89 2.21 6.59
C PRO A 78 -1.96 3.42 6.66
N GLY A 79 -0.66 3.17 6.81
CA GLY A 79 0.35 4.24 6.91
C GLY A 79 0.91 4.68 5.55
N HIS A 80 0.70 3.92 4.46
CA HIS A 80 1.29 4.20 3.16
C HIS A 80 0.35 4.99 2.25
N ALA A 81 0.89 5.95 1.49
CA ALA A 81 0.11 6.84 0.61
C ALA A 81 -0.70 6.10 -0.47
N ASP A 82 -0.22 4.94 -0.94
CA ASP A 82 -0.94 4.10 -1.93
C ASP A 82 -2.32 3.65 -1.43
N PHE A 83 -2.54 3.61 -0.10
CA PHE A 83 -3.80 3.26 0.55
C PHE A 83 -4.60 4.47 1.02
N GLY A 84 -4.28 5.67 0.54
CA GLY A 84 -4.92 6.94 0.94
C GLY A 84 -6.45 6.95 0.79
N ALA A 85 -7.00 6.24 -0.23
CA ALA A 85 -8.45 6.11 -0.42
C ALA A 85 -9.16 5.41 0.75
N GLU A 86 -8.50 4.46 1.38
CA GLU A 86 -9.02 3.75 2.55
C GLU A 86 -8.99 4.65 3.77
N VAL A 87 -7.89 5.40 3.93
CA VAL A 87 -7.75 6.36 5.03
C VAL A 87 -8.83 7.43 4.99
N GLU A 88 -9.09 8.06 3.84
CA GLU A 88 -10.12 9.09 3.68
C GLU A 88 -11.51 8.60 4.13
N ARG A 89 -11.84 7.36 3.78
CA ARG A 89 -13.13 6.76 4.17
C ARG A 89 -13.22 6.46 5.65
N ILE A 90 -12.12 5.96 6.24
CA ILE A 90 -12.07 5.63 7.66
C ILE A 90 -12.26 6.87 8.52
N LEU A 91 -11.66 7.98 8.13
CA LEU A 91 -11.79 9.25 8.86
C LEU A 91 -13.25 9.72 8.96
N SER A 92 -14.14 9.31 8.05
CA SER A 92 -15.57 9.61 8.14
C SER A 92 -16.32 8.82 9.23
N MET A 93 -15.70 7.76 9.79
CA MET A 93 -16.30 6.94 10.85
C MET A 93 -15.96 7.42 12.27
N VAL A 94 -15.02 8.34 12.42
CA VAL A 94 -14.44 8.71 13.72
C VAL A 94 -14.74 10.15 14.07
N ASP A 95 -14.58 10.48 15.36
CA ASP A 95 -14.84 11.80 15.92
C ASP A 95 -13.54 12.51 16.36
N GLY A 96 -12.44 11.76 16.48
CA GLY A 96 -11.11 12.28 16.78
C GLY A 96 -10.00 11.43 16.19
N VAL A 97 -8.79 11.97 16.17
CA VAL A 97 -7.62 11.28 15.63
C VAL A 97 -6.44 11.37 16.60
N ILE A 98 -5.72 10.27 16.71
CA ILE A 98 -4.42 10.25 17.37
C ILE A 98 -3.36 10.34 16.28
N LEU A 99 -2.59 11.42 16.30
CA LEU A 99 -1.43 11.60 15.45
C LEU A 99 -0.20 11.09 16.18
N LEU A 100 0.32 9.94 15.77
CA LEU A 100 1.50 9.31 16.35
C LEU A 100 2.75 9.71 15.55
N VAL A 101 3.72 10.34 16.20
CA VAL A 101 4.95 10.83 15.57
C VAL A 101 6.17 10.27 16.31
N ASP A 102 7.16 9.78 15.57
CA ASP A 102 8.44 9.34 16.14
C ASP A 102 9.24 10.51 16.65
N SER A 103 9.77 10.41 17.89
CA SER A 103 10.53 11.48 18.54
C SER A 103 11.83 11.85 17.85
N ALA A 104 12.38 11.00 16.98
CA ALA A 104 13.61 11.24 16.24
C ALA A 104 13.34 11.69 14.79
N GLU A 105 12.37 11.06 14.11
CA GLU A 105 12.08 11.30 12.69
C GLU A 105 11.21 12.54 12.46
N GLY A 106 10.28 12.82 13.37
CA GLY A 106 9.38 13.97 13.25
C GLY A 106 8.20 13.74 12.28
N ALA A 107 7.59 14.85 11.86
CA ALA A 107 6.46 14.83 10.94
C ALA A 107 6.89 14.49 9.52
N MET A 108 6.38 13.35 8.99
CA MET A 108 6.71 12.82 7.67
C MET A 108 5.62 13.16 6.63
N PRO A 109 5.94 13.17 5.31
CA PRO A 109 4.98 13.58 4.26
C PRO A 109 3.66 12.84 4.24
N GLN A 110 3.66 11.54 4.52
CA GLN A 110 2.42 10.75 4.57
C GLN A 110 1.52 11.20 5.73
N THR A 111 2.12 11.56 6.85
CA THR A 111 1.44 12.18 7.99
C THR A 111 0.74 13.47 7.58
N LYS A 112 1.40 14.31 6.75
CA LYS A 112 0.83 15.57 6.25
C LYS A 112 -0.47 15.35 5.49
N PHE A 113 -0.52 14.38 4.57
CA PHE A 113 -1.72 14.10 3.77
C PHE A 113 -2.90 13.66 4.65
N VAL A 114 -2.67 12.64 5.49
CA VAL A 114 -3.74 12.06 6.33
C VAL A 114 -4.22 13.07 7.38
N THR A 115 -3.29 13.83 7.97
CA THR A 115 -3.61 14.90 8.93
C THR A 115 -4.42 16.00 8.26
N GLY A 116 -4.04 16.46 7.06
CA GLY A 116 -4.80 17.47 6.32
C GLY A 116 -6.24 17.03 6.04
N LYS A 117 -6.45 15.76 5.67
CA LYS A 117 -7.81 15.21 5.50
C LYS A 117 -8.58 15.15 6.82
N ALA A 118 -7.94 14.75 7.91
CA ALA A 118 -8.56 14.71 9.24
C ALA A 118 -8.97 16.11 9.73
N LEU A 119 -8.08 17.10 9.60
CA LEU A 119 -8.36 18.48 9.99
C LEU A 119 -9.46 19.10 9.11
N GLY A 120 -9.45 18.83 7.79
CA GLY A 120 -10.49 19.28 6.87
C GLY A 120 -11.88 18.69 7.15
N LEU A 121 -11.96 17.52 7.81
CA LEU A 121 -13.21 16.92 8.32
C LEU A 121 -13.63 17.48 9.70
N GLY A 122 -12.86 18.38 10.27
CA GLY A 122 -13.13 18.96 11.60
C GLY A 122 -12.84 18.02 12.76
N LEU A 123 -12.07 16.94 12.55
CA LEU A 123 -11.72 15.98 13.61
C LEU A 123 -10.79 16.63 14.63
N LYS A 124 -10.97 16.27 15.91
CA LYS A 124 -10.12 16.74 17.00
C LYS A 124 -8.84 15.90 17.10
N PRO A 125 -7.65 16.51 16.94
CA PRO A 125 -6.40 15.81 17.04
C PRO A 125 -5.90 15.68 18.48
N ILE A 126 -5.27 14.53 18.76
CA ILE A 126 -4.40 14.29 19.92
C ILE A 126 -3.02 13.95 19.34
N VAL A 127 -1.97 14.64 19.78
CA VAL A 127 -0.61 14.36 19.34
C VAL A 127 0.09 13.46 20.34
N VAL A 128 0.67 12.37 19.87
CA VAL A 128 1.46 11.44 20.69
C VAL A 128 2.88 11.35 20.10
N VAL A 129 3.84 11.94 20.81
CA VAL A 129 5.26 11.83 20.44
C VAL A 129 5.77 10.51 21.01
N ASN A 130 5.98 9.54 20.13
CA ASN A 130 6.33 8.16 20.49
C ASN A 130 7.84 7.91 20.45
N LYS A 131 8.27 6.79 21.04
CA LYS A 131 9.66 6.34 21.11
C LYS A 131 10.58 7.32 21.85
N ILE A 132 10.06 7.98 22.88
CA ILE A 132 10.86 8.90 23.71
C ILE A 132 11.99 8.18 24.49
N ASP A 133 11.99 6.86 24.51
CA ASP A 133 13.04 6.01 25.04
C ASP A 133 14.28 5.93 24.14
N ARG A 134 14.23 6.47 22.90
CA ARG A 134 15.38 6.54 21.99
C ARG A 134 16.37 7.59 22.45
N PRO A 135 17.69 7.31 22.35
CA PRO A 135 18.74 8.27 22.73
C PRO A 135 18.91 9.44 21.75
N ASP A 136 18.45 9.27 20.52
CA ASP A 136 18.46 10.26 19.43
C ASP A 136 17.15 11.06 19.33
N GLY A 137 16.25 10.92 20.30
CA GLY A 137 14.97 11.64 20.34
C GLY A 137 15.16 13.15 20.51
N ARG A 138 14.35 13.92 19.76
CA ARG A 138 14.29 15.42 19.76
C ARG A 138 12.84 15.88 19.92
N ALA A 139 12.13 15.32 20.90
CA ALA A 139 10.69 15.42 21.04
C ALA A 139 10.13 16.85 21.03
N ASN A 140 10.83 17.84 21.61
CA ASN A 140 10.42 19.25 21.59
C ASN A 140 10.45 19.83 20.17
N GLU A 141 11.52 19.57 19.40
CA GLU A 141 11.62 20.01 18.01
C GLU A 141 10.56 19.35 17.14
N VAL A 142 10.26 18.07 17.39
CA VAL A 142 9.21 17.34 16.70
C VAL A 142 7.83 17.94 16.98
N LEU A 143 7.58 18.40 18.21
CA LEU A 143 6.34 19.08 18.54
C LEU A 143 6.17 20.39 17.79
N ASP A 144 7.25 21.18 17.68
CA ASP A 144 7.28 22.41 16.88
C ASP A 144 7.03 22.09 15.38
N GLU A 145 7.64 21.03 14.84
CA GLU A 145 7.38 20.57 13.46
C GLU A 145 5.91 20.15 13.23
N VAL A 146 5.27 19.53 14.23
CA VAL A 146 3.85 19.18 14.16
C VAL A 146 2.97 20.42 14.22
N PHE A 147 3.31 21.40 15.04
CA PHE A 147 2.60 22.67 15.09
C PHE A 147 2.70 23.42 13.75
N ASP A 148 3.90 23.55 13.20
CA ASP A 148 4.12 24.16 11.87
C ASP A 148 3.36 23.39 10.76
N LEU A 149 3.30 22.08 10.86
CA LEU A 149 2.51 21.24 9.96
C LEU A 149 1.02 21.60 10.02
N PHE A 150 0.45 21.75 11.22
CA PHE A 150 -0.97 22.08 11.40
C PHE A 150 -1.28 23.48 10.88
N VAL A 151 -0.42 24.45 11.15
CA VAL A 151 -0.51 25.81 10.57
C VAL A 151 -0.47 25.75 9.04
N GLY A 152 0.44 24.96 8.47
CA GLY A 152 0.57 24.78 7.02
C GLY A 152 -0.58 24.00 6.36
N LEU A 153 -1.47 23.39 7.17
CA LEU A 153 -2.68 22.69 6.76
C LEU A 153 -3.96 23.47 7.04
N ASP A 154 -3.86 24.78 7.33
CA ASP A 154 -4.97 25.67 7.65
C ASP A 154 -5.84 25.18 8.83
N ALA A 155 -5.20 24.56 9.85
CA ALA A 155 -5.89 24.15 11.07
C ALA A 155 -6.51 25.37 11.77
N ASN A 156 -7.72 25.19 12.32
CA ASN A 156 -8.36 26.24 13.10
C ASN A 156 -7.78 26.32 14.53
N ASP A 157 -8.14 27.39 15.28
CA ASP A 157 -7.61 27.64 16.63
C ASP A 157 -7.85 26.47 17.60
N GLU A 158 -9.00 25.77 17.51
CA GLU A 158 -9.29 24.60 18.35
C GLU A 158 -8.41 23.39 18.01
N GLN A 159 -8.03 23.27 16.73
CA GLN A 159 -7.15 22.20 16.26
C GLN A 159 -5.68 22.50 16.54
N LEU A 160 -5.29 23.77 16.60
CA LEU A 160 -3.95 24.21 17.00
C LEU A 160 -3.71 24.08 18.53
N ASP A 161 -4.77 24.10 19.33
CA ASP A 161 -4.72 23.84 20.78
C ASP A 161 -4.84 22.32 21.07
N PHE A 162 -4.05 21.53 20.37
CA PHE A 162 -4.07 20.07 20.50
C PHE A 162 -3.34 19.62 21.77
N PRO A 163 -3.93 18.66 22.56
CA PRO A 163 -3.22 18.06 23.66
C PRO A 163 -2.13 17.11 23.19
N THR A 164 -1.02 17.07 23.94
CA THR A 164 0.15 16.27 23.62
C THR A 164 0.49 15.29 24.74
N LEU A 165 0.88 14.07 24.38
CA LEU A 165 1.48 13.09 25.27
C LEU A 165 2.80 12.59 24.68
N TYR A 166 3.72 12.28 25.58
CA TYR A 166 5.01 11.64 25.28
C TYR A 166 4.90 10.16 25.63
N ALA A 167 5.22 9.27 24.70
CA ALA A 167 4.98 7.84 24.86
C ALA A 167 6.15 6.96 24.47
N SER A 168 6.22 5.80 25.06
CA SER A 168 6.95 4.65 24.57
C SER A 168 5.98 3.49 24.34
N GLY A 169 5.52 3.32 23.10
CA GLY A 169 4.66 2.21 22.73
C GLY A 169 5.31 0.84 23.05
N ARG A 170 6.63 0.74 22.92
CA ARG A 170 7.38 -0.49 23.26
C ARG A 170 7.29 -0.83 24.75
N ASN A 171 7.46 0.16 25.61
CA ASN A 171 7.45 -0.01 27.07
C ASN A 171 6.05 0.13 27.68
N GLY A 172 5.05 0.57 26.88
CA GLY A 172 3.64 0.62 27.27
C GLY A 172 3.27 1.74 28.23
N TYR A 173 3.86 2.93 28.10
CA TYR A 173 3.51 4.10 28.91
C TYR A 173 3.32 5.37 28.07
N ALA A 174 2.56 6.31 28.60
CA ALA A 174 2.39 7.67 28.09
C ALA A 174 2.31 8.65 29.27
N SER A 175 2.83 9.88 29.07
CA SER A 175 2.86 10.93 30.09
C SER A 175 2.81 12.32 29.44
N GLU A 176 2.33 13.32 30.18
CA GLU A 176 2.50 14.74 29.83
C GLU A 176 3.95 15.21 30.08
N ASP A 177 4.69 14.50 30.93
CA ASP A 177 6.09 14.80 31.21
C ASP A 177 7.02 14.09 30.23
N ILE A 178 7.82 14.86 29.49
CA ILE A 178 8.78 14.37 28.53
C ILE A 178 9.89 13.52 29.17
N ASP A 179 10.18 13.71 30.45
CA ASP A 179 11.23 13.02 31.19
C ASP A 179 10.73 11.72 31.84
N ALA A 180 9.43 11.43 31.82
CA ALA A 180 8.88 10.17 32.30
C ALA A 180 9.45 8.98 31.53
N ARG A 181 9.79 7.91 32.24
CA ARG A 181 10.36 6.68 31.65
C ARG A 181 9.63 5.41 32.07
N ASP A 182 8.57 5.54 32.84
CA ASP A 182 7.71 4.45 33.32
C ASP A 182 6.25 4.92 33.45
N GLY A 183 5.36 4.00 33.78
CA GLY A 183 3.93 4.28 33.93
C GLY A 183 3.05 3.33 33.13
N SER A 184 1.91 3.82 32.72
CA SER A 184 0.89 3.09 31.93
C SER A 184 0.36 3.95 30.80
N LEU A 185 -0.53 3.38 29.97
CA LEU A 185 -1.28 4.14 28.94
C LEU A 185 -2.56 4.79 29.49
N GLU A 186 -2.80 4.74 30.80
CA GLU A 186 -3.96 5.37 31.45
C GLU A 186 -4.11 6.87 31.08
N PRO A 187 -3.03 7.70 31.04
CA PRO A 187 -3.13 9.09 30.61
C PRO A 187 -3.68 9.23 29.17
N LEU A 188 -3.30 8.30 28.26
CA LEU A 188 -3.81 8.32 26.89
C LEU A 188 -5.28 7.93 26.83
N PHE A 189 -5.72 6.91 27.58
CA PHE A 189 -7.15 6.56 27.67
C PHE A 189 -7.98 7.71 28.23
N GLN A 190 -7.51 8.34 29.31
CA GLN A 190 -8.22 9.48 29.92
C GLN A 190 -8.31 10.63 28.94
N LEU A 191 -7.21 10.96 28.24
CA LEU A 191 -7.20 12.03 27.24
C LEU A 191 -8.16 11.76 26.08
N ILE A 192 -8.26 10.52 25.59
CA ILE A 192 -9.24 10.13 24.57
C ILE A 192 -10.66 10.40 25.05
N VAL A 193 -10.99 10.00 26.28
CA VAL A 193 -12.34 10.18 26.84
C VAL A 193 -12.69 11.66 27.04
N ASP A 194 -11.73 12.47 27.46
CA ASP A 194 -11.96 13.88 27.83
C ASP A 194 -11.94 14.80 26.59
N HIS A 195 -11.04 14.56 25.63
CA HIS A 195 -10.81 15.46 24.50
C HIS A 195 -11.65 15.10 23.26
N VAL A 196 -11.79 13.80 22.94
CA VAL A 196 -12.57 13.38 21.77
C VAL A 196 -14.06 13.55 22.05
N PRO A 197 -14.83 14.27 21.22
CA PRO A 197 -16.25 14.44 21.44
C PRO A 197 -17.00 13.10 21.37
N ALA A 198 -18.10 13.00 22.11
CA ALA A 198 -19.04 11.90 21.92
C ALA A 198 -19.68 12.02 20.52
N PRO A 199 -19.95 10.89 19.82
CA PRO A 199 -20.64 10.94 18.54
C PRO A 199 -22.01 11.61 18.70
N ALA A 200 -22.43 12.37 17.68
CA ALA A 200 -23.77 12.92 17.63
C ALA A 200 -24.78 11.75 17.54
N LEU A 201 -25.70 11.66 18.50
CA LEU A 201 -26.62 10.52 18.61
C LEU A 201 -28.06 10.95 18.24
N GLU A 202 -28.40 10.88 16.95
CA GLU A 202 -29.78 11.07 16.48
C GLU A 202 -30.53 9.72 16.50
N VAL A 203 -30.76 9.17 17.67
CA VAL A 203 -31.33 7.82 17.86
C VAL A 203 -32.78 7.72 17.39
N GLU A 204 -33.56 8.81 17.49
CA GLU A 204 -34.98 8.85 17.12
C GLU A 204 -35.20 9.09 15.60
N ALA A 205 -34.16 9.47 14.87
CA ALA A 205 -34.24 9.65 13.43
C ALA A 205 -34.33 8.28 12.71
N PRO A 206 -34.76 8.23 11.45
CA PRO A 206 -34.69 7.02 10.64
C PRO A 206 -33.26 6.49 10.52
N PHE A 207 -33.12 5.16 10.49
CA PHE A 207 -31.80 4.53 10.38
C PHE A 207 -31.08 4.95 9.10
N SER A 208 -29.84 5.39 9.26
CA SER A 208 -28.89 5.59 8.15
C SER A 208 -27.47 5.19 8.54
N PHE A 209 -26.73 4.63 7.60
CA PHE A 209 -25.40 4.05 7.76
C PHE A 209 -24.58 4.27 6.49
N LEU A 210 -23.36 4.77 6.61
CA LEU A 210 -22.45 4.91 5.49
C LEU A 210 -21.51 3.70 5.41
N ALA A 211 -21.58 2.95 4.32
CA ALA A 211 -20.67 1.83 4.07
C ALA A 211 -19.27 2.35 3.71
N THR A 212 -18.27 2.07 4.55
CA THR A 212 -16.88 2.53 4.38
C THR A 212 -15.92 1.42 4.00
N LEU A 213 -16.15 0.20 4.48
CA LEU A 213 -15.38 -0.99 4.15
C LEU A 213 -16.32 -2.09 3.64
N LEU A 214 -15.82 -2.92 2.75
CA LEU A 214 -16.52 -4.08 2.24
C LEU A 214 -15.62 -5.30 2.38
N ASP A 215 -16.11 -6.29 3.12
CA ASP A 215 -15.53 -7.62 3.21
C ASP A 215 -16.42 -8.65 2.53
N ARG A 216 -15.89 -9.83 2.27
CA ARG A 216 -16.65 -10.96 1.79
C ARG A 216 -16.43 -12.17 2.70
N ASP A 217 -17.51 -12.63 3.29
CA ASP A 217 -17.53 -13.85 4.09
C ASP A 217 -18.12 -14.99 3.27
N ASN A 218 -17.58 -16.21 3.44
CA ASN A 218 -18.03 -17.37 2.66
C ASN A 218 -19.48 -17.80 2.98
N PHE A 219 -19.99 -17.46 4.16
CA PHE A 219 -21.34 -17.83 4.62
C PHE A 219 -22.32 -16.66 4.59
N MET A 220 -21.84 -15.45 4.92
CA MET A 220 -22.67 -14.26 5.00
C MET A 220 -22.72 -13.46 3.70
N GLY A 221 -21.86 -13.77 2.74
CA GLY A 221 -21.70 -12.98 1.53
C GLY A 221 -20.99 -11.66 1.75
N ARG A 222 -21.53 -10.56 1.23
CA ARG A 222 -21.00 -9.21 1.44
C ARG A 222 -21.30 -8.72 2.85
N VAL A 223 -20.27 -8.19 3.50
CA VAL A 223 -20.32 -7.60 4.84
C VAL A 223 -19.83 -6.17 4.76
N LEU A 224 -20.76 -5.23 4.93
CA LEU A 224 -20.49 -3.79 4.85
C LEU A 224 -20.19 -3.26 6.24
N THR A 225 -19.02 -2.70 6.45
CA THR A 225 -18.61 -2.06 7.71
C THR A 225 -18.67 -0.55 7.59
N GLY A 226 -19.14 0.12 8.62
CA GLY A 226 -19.25 1.57 8.67
C GLY A 226 -19.83 2.07 9.98
N ARG A 227 -20.17 3.36 10.03
CA ARG A 227 -20.79 4.01 11.18
C ARG A 227 -22.27 4.20 10.97
N VAL A 228 -23.07 3.90 11.99
CA VAL A 228 -24.47 4.30 12.06
C VAL A 228 -24.53 5.81 12.29
N GLN A 229 -25.03 6.56 11.32
CA GLN A 229 -25.12 8.02 11.42
C GLN A 229 -26.36 8.46 12.20
N SER A 230 -27.48 7.78 11.97
CA SER A 230 -28.73 8.08 12.67
C SER A 230 -29.56 6.82 12.89
N GLY A 231 -30.48 6.91 13.85
CA GLY A 231 -31.47 5.89 14.12
C GLY A 231 -30.95 4.65 14.84
N THR A 232 -31.76 3.61 14.76
CA THR A 232 -31.50 2.29 15.34
C THR A 232 -31.86 1.23 14.30
N ILE A 233 -31.08 0.15 14.24
CA ILE A 233 -31.33 -1.00 13.37
C ILE A 233 -31.35 -2.28 14.19
N LYS A 234 -32.25 -3.19 13.83
CA LYS A 234 -32.36 -4.55 14.38
C LYS A 234 -32.14 -5.60 13.29
N VAL A 235 -31.78 -6.79 13.72
CA VAL A 235 -31.71 -7.95 12.82
C VAL A 235 -33.06 -8.16 12.14
N ASN A 236 -33.04 -8.41 10.83
CA ASN A 236 -34.18 -8.54 9.91
C ASN A 236 -34.95 -7.25 9.57
N ASP A 237 -34.53 -6.09 10.02
CA ASP A 237 -35.12 -4.84 9.58
C ASP A 237 -34.97 -4.67 8.05
N PRO A 238 -36.00 -4.10 7.39
CA PRO A 238 -35.93 -3.78 5.98
C PRO A 238 -34.97 -2.60 5.76
N ILE A 239 -34.07 -2.75 4.79
CA ILE A 239 -33.06 -1.75 4.44
C ILE A 239 -33.00 -1.58 2.93
N ARG A 240 -32.51 -0.42 2.50
CA ARG A 240 -32.16 -0.13 1.12
C ARG A 240 -30.77 0.46 1.01
N ALA A 241 -30.11 0.21 -0.11
CA ALA A 241 -28.85 0.85 -0.48
C ALA A 241 -29.12 1.98 -1.47
N LEU A 242 -28.59 3.16 -1.18
CA LEU A 242 -28.60 4.33 -2.05
C LEU A 242 -27.19 4.58 -2.58
N ASP A 243 -27.04 4.93 -3.84
CA ASP A 243 -25.81 5.48 -4.38
C ASP A 243 -25.63 6.95 -3.96
N ARG A 244 -24.55 7.58 -4.42
CA ARG A 244 -24.24 9.00 -4.10
C ARG A 244 -25.25 9.99 -4.66
N ASP A 245 -25.97 9.60 -5.71
CA ASP A 245 -26.99 10.42 -6.38
C ASP A 245 -28.40 10.17 -5.80
N GLY A 246 -28.51 9.34 -4.75
CA GLY A 246 -29.78 8.98 -4.10
C GLY A 246 -30.58 7.91 -4.85
N LYS A 247 -30.01 7.29 -5.90
CA LYS A 247 -30.67 6.21 -6.61
C LYS A 247 -30.59 4.91 -5.83
N VAL A 248 -31.70 4.18 -5.75
CA VAL A 248 -31.76 2.88 -5.09
C VAL A 248 -30.96 1.84 -5.89
N VAL A 249 -29.90 1.32 -5.30
CA VAL A 249 -29.06 0.24 -5.83
C VAL A 249 -29.75 -1.12 -5.64
N GLU A 250 -30.24 -1.36 -4.43
CA GLU A 250 -31.00 -2.55 -4.05
C GLU A 250 -31.81 -2.34 -2.77
N THR A 251 -32.74 -3.25 -2.52
CA THR A 251 -33.49 -3.36 -1.27
C THR A 251 -33.29 -4.75 -0.69
N GLY A 252 -33.20 -4.85 0.63
CA GLY A 252 -32.95 -6.10 1.34
C GLY A 252 -33.35 -6.06 2.79
N ARG A 253 -32.76 -6.94 3.58
CA ARG A 253 -32.90 -6.98 5.04
C ARG A 253 -31.54 -7.14 5.69
N ALA A 254 -31.36 -6.54 6.87
CA ALA A 254 -30.18 -6.73 7.69
C ALA A 254 -30.15 -8.17 8.26
N SER A 255 -29.61 -9.12 7.50
CA SER A 255 -29.61 -10.53 7.88
C SER A 255 -28.80 -10.80 9.14
N LYS A 256 -27.71 -10.04 9.34
CA LYS A 256 -26.89 -10.06 10.56
C LYS A 256 -26.31 -8.68 10.83
N LEU A 257 -26.18 -8.37 12.11
CA LEU A 257 -25.46 -7.21 12.63
C LEU A 257 -24.30 -7.71 13.48
N LEU A 258 -23.11 -7.16 13.24
CA LEU A 258 -21.90 -7.53 13.98
C LEU A 258 -21.28 -6.26 14.56
N THR A 259 -20.89 -6.31 15.83
CA THR A 259 -20.07 -5.29 16.49
C THR A 259 -18.63 -5.80 16.67
N PHE A 260 -17.72 -4.92 17.02
CA PHE A 260 -16.33 -5.28 17.27
C PHE A 260 -16.09 -5.38 18.78
N ARG A 261 -15.40 -6.43 19.24
CA ARG A 261 -14.89 -6.60 20.60
C ARG A 261 -13.47 -7.13 20.53
N GLY A 262 -12.51 -6.29 20.88
CA GLY A 262 -11.12 -6.60 20.54
C GLY A 262 -11.00 -6.80 19.03
N LEU A 263 -10.43 -7.91 18.61
CA LEU A 263 -10.25 -8.29 17.20
C LEU A 263 -11.42 -9.07 16.59
N ASP A 264 -12.39 -9.48 17.43
CA ASP A 264 -13.48 -10.36 17.01
C ASP A 264 -14.72 -9.57 16.57
N ARG A 265 -15.42 -10.11 15.55
CA ARG A 265 -16.76 -9.67 15.15
C ARG A 265 -17.81 -10.48 15.92
N VAL A 266 -18.57 -9.81 16.79
CA VAL A 266 -19.57 -10.43 17.65
C VAL A 266 -20.98 -10.09 17.16
N PRO A 267 -21.89 -11.07 16.97
CA PRO A 267 -23.28 -10.82 16.61
C PRO A 267 -24.00 -9.99 17.68
N VAL A 268 -24.82 -9.04 17.21
CA VAL A 268 -25.71 -8.23 18.06
C VAL A 268 -27.11 -8.18 17.45
N GLU A 269 -28.12 -8.03 18.30
CA GLU A 269 -29.53 -7.96 17.87
C GLU A 269 -29.93 -6.55 17.43
N GLU A 270 -29.23 -5.52 17.95
CA GLU A 270 -29.54 -4.11 17.74
C GLU A 270 -28.26 -3.28 17.73
N ALA A 271 -28.22 -2.25 16.87
CA ALA A 271 -27.19 -1.22 16.85
C ALA A 271 -27.80 0.17 16.70
N ARG A 272 -27.11 1.22 17.20
CA ARG A 272 -27.63 2.59 17.29
C ARG A 272 -26.68 3.62 16.70
N ALA A 273 -27.21 4.81 16.47
CA ALA A 273 -26.42 5.95 16.06
C ALA A 273 -25.13 6.07 16.87
N GLY A 274 -24.00 6.32 16.20
CA GLY A 274 -22.66 6.39 16.75
C GLY A 274 -21.90 5.06 16.75
N ASP A 275 -22.54 3.90 16.67
CA ASP A 275 -21.88 2.61 16.63
C ASP A 275 -21.13 2.37 15.30
N ILE A 276 -19.95 1.78 15.39
CA ILE A 276 -19.27 1.19 14.21
C ILE A 276 -19.61 -0.29 14.17
N ILE A 277 -20.31 -0.70 13.10
CA ILE A 277 -20.83 -2.06 12.93
C ILE A 277 -20.54 -2.61 11.55
N ALA A 278 -20.76 -3.92 11.42
CA ALA A 278 -20.79 -4.59 10.13
C ALA A 278 -22.18 -5.18 9.87
N ILE A 279 -22.71 -4.96 8.67
CA ILE A 279 -24.05 -5.38 8.22
C ILE A 279 -23.91 -6.37 7.08
N ALA A 280 -24.59 -7.51 7.19
CA ALA A 280 -24.76 -8.48 6.11
C ALA A 280 -26.23 -8.52 5.63
N GLY A 281 -26.44 -8.97 4.38
CA GLY A 281 -27.79 -9.11 3.81
C GLY A 281 -28.03 -8.30 2.52
N MET A 282 -26.98 -7.70 1.97
CA MET A 282 -26.99 -6.97 0.71
C MET A 282 -26.09 -7.70 -0.31
N GLU A 283 -26.51 -7.78 -1.57
CA GLU A 283 -25.75 -8.48 -2.62
C GLU A 283 -24.99 -7.54 -3.56
N LYS A 284 -25.51 -6.32 -3.77
CA LYS A 284 -24.95 -5.37 -4.73
C LYS A 284 -24.36 -4.13 -4.08
N ALA A 285 -24.81 -3.81 -2.86
CA ALA A 285 -24.32 -2.64 -2.13
C ALA A 285 -22.80 -2.68 -1.97
N THR A 286 -22.16 -1.53 -2.10
CA THR A 286 -20.70 -1.37 -2.08
C THR A 286 -20.30 -0.21 -1.19
N VAL A 287 -19.02 0.03 -1.10
CA VAL A 287 -18.44 1.17 -0.39
C VAL A 287 -18.99 2.49 -0.93
N ALA A 288 -19.16 3.47 -0.03
CA ALA A 288 -19.78 4.77 -0.28
C ALA A 288 -21.28 4.72 -0.62
N ASN A 289 -21.94 3.55 -0.53
CA ASN A 289 -23.40 3.50 -0.50
C ASN A 289 -23.92 3.85 0.88
N THR A 290 -25.07 4.51 0.91
CA THR A 290 -25.84 4.72 2.13
C THR A 290 -26.80 3.56 2.31
N ILE A 291 -26.67 2.82 3.41
CA ILE A 291 -27.62 1.80 3.83
C ILE A 291 -28.59 2.44 4.80
N ALA A 292 -29.86 2.41 4.47
CA ALA A 292 -30.84 3.17 5.23
C ALA A 292 -32.21 2.47 5.33
N ALA A 293 -33.04 2.95 6.25
CA ALA A 293 -34.43 2.58 6.34
C ALA A 293 -35.18 2.95 5.05
N PRO A 294 -36.25 2.23 4.67
CA PRO A 294 -36.94 2.45 3.39
C PRO A 294 -37.48 3.86 3.17
N GLU A 295 -37.73 4.63 4.20
CA GLU A 295 -38.21 6.01 4.16
C GLU A 295 -37.13 7.06 3.86
N VAL A 296 -35.85 6.75 4.09
CA VAL A 296 -34.72 7.69 3.85
C VAL A 296 -34.45 7.81 2.35
N THR A 297 -34.51 8.99 1.78
CA THR A 297 -34.28 9.28 0.36
C THR A 297 -32.93 9.92 0.07
N ASP A 298 -32.41 10.63 1.05
CA ASP A 298 -31.19 11.42 0.89
C ASP A 298 -29.95 10.59 1.31
N PRO A 299 -28.97 10.42 0.41
CA PRO A 299 -27.76 9.69 0.76
C PRO A 299 -26.86 10.49 1.69
N ILE A 300 -26.14 9.82 2.55
CA ILE A 300 -25.07 10.42 3.37
C ILE A 300 -23.96 10.89 2.42
N ALA A 301 -23.48 12.13 2.62
CA ALA A 301 -22.38 12.67 1.85
C ALA A 301 -21.11 11.82 2.05
N ALA A 302 -20.66 11.17 0.99
CA ALA A 302 -19.43 10.39 0.96
C ALA A 302 -18.33 11.17 0.26
N GLN A 303 -17.12 11.16 0.84
CA GLN A 303 -15.95 11.77 0.21
C GLN A 303 -15.68 11.14 -1.17
N PRO A 304 -15.35 11.95 -2.20
CA PRO A 304 -14.95 11.42 -3.49
C PRO A 304 -13.63 10.64 -3.33
N ILE A 305 -13.54 9.52 -4.02
CA ILE A 305 -12.31 8.72 -4.06
C ILE A 305 -11.49 9.23 -5.22
N ASP A 306 -10.23 9.61 -4.95
CA ASP A 306 -9.33 10.01 -6.01
C ASP A 306 -9.13 8.86 -7.01
N PRO A 307 -9.09 9.15 -8.32
CA PRO A 307 -8.93 8.13 -9.35
C PRO A 307 -7.57 7.45 -9.27
N PRO A 308 -7.43 6.22 -9.79
CA PRO A 308 -6.13 5.57 -9.92
C PRO A 308 -5.20 6.36 -10.84
N THR A 309 -3.91 6.36 -10.53
CA THR A 309 -2.84 7.09 -11.25
C THR A 309 -1.94 6.18 -12.06
N LEU A 310 -1.85 4.90 -11.69
CA LEU A 310 -1.02 3.88 -12.33
C LEU A 310 -1.88 2.71 -12.83
N ALA A 311 -1.42 2.05 -13.89
CA ALA A 311 -2.00 0.80 -14.36
C ALA A 311 -0.92 -0.20 -14.76
N MET A 312 -1.22 -1.49 -14.57
CA MET A 312 -0.42 -2.62 -15.05
C MET A 312 -1.31 -3.58 -15.84
N ARG A 313 -0.72 -4.26 -16.81
CA ARG A 313 -1.38 -5.36 -17.50
C ARG A 313 -1.10 -6.66 -16.77
N PHE A 314 -2.17 -7.37 -16.38
CA PHE A 314 -2.16 -8.71 -15.84
C PHE A 314 -2.59 -9.66 -16.96
N ALA A 315 -1.74 -10.56 -17.36
CA ALA A 315 -2.01 -11.50 -18.42
C ALA A 315 -1.92 -12.95 -17.92
N VAL A 316 -2.52 -13.85 -18.68
CA VAL A 316 -2.26 -15.27 -18.51
C VAL A 316 -0.75 -15.53 -18.72
N ASN A 317 -0.17 -16.41 -17.90
CA ASN A 317 1.19 -16.86 -18.13
C ASN A 317 1.21 -17.80 -19.35
N ASP A 318 1.77 -17.33 -20.47
CA ASP A 318 1.92 -18.04 -21.74
C ASP A 318 3.36 -18.54 -21.98
N SER A 319 4.18 -18.55 -20.92
CA SER A 319 5.56 -19.06 -20.99
C SER A 319 5.60 -20.59 -21.22
N PRO A 320 6.69 -21.14 -21.76
CA PRO A 320 6.88 -22.59 -21.87
C PRO A 320 6.91 -23.35 -20.53
N LEU A 321 7.03 -22.63 -19.41
CA LEU A 321 7.00 -23.19 -18.04
C LEU A 321 5.64 -23.02 -17.35
N ALA A 322 4.64 -22.43 -18.02
CA ALA A 322 3.32 -22.20 -17.45
C ALA A 322 2.65 -23.49 -16.94
N GLY A 323 1.96 -23.41 -15.81
CA GLY A 323 1.24 -24.52 -15.18
C GLY A 323 2.12 -25.58 -14.51
N ARG A 324 3.40 -25.27 -14.29
CA ARG A 324 4.33 -26.19 -13.60
C ARG A 324 4.49 -25.89 -12.11
N GLU A 325 4.20 -24.70 -11.70
CA GLU A 325 4.41 -24.22 -10.33
C GLU A 325 3.12 -23.73 -9.67
N GLY A 326 2.12 -23.33 -10.47
CA GLY A 326 0.79 -22.93 -10.03
C GLY A 326 -0.32 -23.73 -10.73
N ASP A 327 -1.48 -23.81 -10.10
CA ASP A 327 -2.67 -24.52 -10.61
C ASP A 327 -3.73 -23.56 -11.21
N LYS A 328 -3.62 -22.24 -10.92
CA LYS A 328 -4.56 -21.21 -11.38
C LYS A 328 -3.98 -20.41 -12.55
N VAL A 329 -4.07 -20.99 -13.74
CA VAL A 329 -3.41 -20.50 -14.96
C VAL A 329 -4.38 -20.03 -16.05
N THR A 330 -5.70 -20.05 -15.79
CA THR A 330 -6.69 -19.70 -16.81
C THR A 330 -7.18 -18.28 -16.69
N SER A 331 -7.45 -17.64 -17.83
CA SER A 331 -8.00 -16.28 -17.94
C SER A 331 -9.25 -16.09 -17.07
N ARG A 332 -10.16 -17.06 -17.05
CA ARG A 332 -11.38 -17.03 -16.24
C ARG A 332 -11.08 -16.92 -14.73
N LEU A 333 -10.15 -17.73 -14.21
CA LEU A 333 -9.80 -17.71 -12.77
C LEU A 333 -9.16 -16.38 -12.39
N ILE A 334 -8.26 -15.88 -13.25
CA ILE A 334 -7.61 -14.57 -13.07
C ILE A 334 -8.66 -13.46 -13.06
N ARG A 335 -9.57 -13.47 -14.06
CA ARG A 335 -10.68 -12.51 -14.15
C ARG A 335 -11.52 -12.51 -12.88
N ASP A 336 -12.02 -13.68 -12.49
CA ASP A 336 -12.92 -13.81 -11.33
C ASP A 336 -12.23 -13.35 -10.03
N ARG A 337 -10.91 -13.54 -9.91
CA ARG A 337 -10.13 -13.07 -8.76
C ARG A 337 -9.93 -11.56 -8.79
N LEU A 338 -9.55 -10.98 -9.94
CA LEU A 338 -9.36 -9.54 -10.10
C LEU A 338 -10.67 -8.76 -9.93
N MET A 339 -11.79 -9.29 -10.44
CA MET A 339 -13.10 -8.65 -10.25
C MET A 339 -13.52 -8.65 -8.79
N ARG A 340 -13.24 -9.73 -8.04
CA ARG A 340 -13.45 -9.75 -6.58
C ARG A 340 -12.59 -8.72 -5.86
N GLU A 341 -11.34 -8.54 -6.28
CA GLU A 341 -10.47 -7.49 -5.72
C GLU A 341 -11.06 -6.09 -5.94
N ALA A 342 -11.50 -5.80 -7.18
CA ALA A 342 -12.12 -4.52 -7.51
C ALA A 342 -13.46 -4.27 -6.79
N GLU A 343 -14.16 -5.34 -6.38
CA GLU A 343 -15.39 -5.20 -5.57
C GLU A 343 -15.09 -4.74 -4.15
N THR A 344 -14.04 -5.26 -3.54
CA THR A 344 -13.68 -4.96 -2.14
C THR A 344 -12.79 -3.73 -2.03
N ASN A 345 -11.92 -3.51 -3.00
CA ASN A 345 -10.99 -2.38 -3.06
C ASN A 345 -11.39 -1.40 -4.15
N VAL A 346 -12.15 -0.36 -3.78
CA VAL A 346 -12.66 0.65 -4.71
C VAL A 346 -11.57 1.57 -5.31
N ALA A 347 -10.35 1.53 -4.77
CA ALA A 347 -9.20 2.22 -5.35
C ALA A 347 -8.59 1.45 -6.54
N ILE A 348 -9.02 0.20 -6.76
CA ILE A 348 -8.60 -0.64 -7.87
C ILE A 348 -9.68 -0.68 -8.94
N ARG A 349 -9.30 -0.44 -10.18
CA ARG A 349 -10.17 -0.59 -11.35
C ARG A 349 -9.61 -1.67 -12.26
N VAL A 350 -10.46 -2.62 -12.63
CA VAL A 350 -10.12 -3.70 -13.54
C VAL A 350 -10.88 -3.53 -14.85
N THR A 351 -10.16 -3.51 -15.96
CA THR A 351 -10.73 -3.44 -17.31
C THR A 351 -10.23 -4.63 -18.12
N GLU A 352 -11.14 -5.39 -18.69
CA GLU A 352 -10.82 -6.53 -19.54
C GLU A 352 -10.35 -6.05 -20.91
N SER A 353 -9.23 -6.58 -21.41
CA SER A 353 -8.70 -6.28 -22.73
C SER A 353 -9.52 -6.98 -23.83
N ALA A 354 -9.42 -6.48 -25.06
CA ALA A 354 -10.16 -7.03 -26.20
C ALA A 354 -9.82 -8.51 -26.52
N ASP A 355 -8.62 -8.94 -26.18
CA ASP A 355 -8.14 -10.31 -26.34
C ASP A 355 -8.70 -11.30 -25.29
N LYS A 356 -9.31 -10.79 -24.20
CA LYS A 356 -9.85 -11.54 -23.05
C LYS A 356 -8.83 -12.37 -22.26
N ASP A 357 -7.55 -12.32 -22.63
CA ASP A 357 -6.45 -13.04 -21.96
C ASP A 357 -5.59 -12.12 -21.10
N SER A 358 -5.96 -10.83 -21.05
CA SER A 358 -5.30 -9.85 -20.22
C SER A 358 -6.28 -8.82 -19.66
N PHE A 359 -5.87 -8.24 -18.53
CA PHE A 359 -6.64 -7.30 -17.74
C PHE A 359 -5.77 -6.09 -17.43
N GLU A 360 -6.29 -4.90 -17.66
CA GLU A 360 -5.68 -3.69 -17.16
C GLU A 360 -6.17 -3.48 -15.73
N VAL A 361 -5.23 -3.50 -14.79
CA VAL A 361 -5.49 -3.26 -13.36
C VAL A 361 -4.88 -1.91 -13.01
N ALA A 362 -5.73 -0.95 -12.67
CA ALA A 362 -5.33 0.39 -12.30
C ALA A 362 -5.48 0.59 -10.79
N GLY A 363 -4.49 1.26 -10.18
CA GLY A 363 -4.41 1.55 -8.75
C GLY A 363 -3.70 2.88 -8.48
N ARG A 364 -3.54 3.23 -7.22
CA ARG A 364 -2.89 4.49 -6.82
C ARG A 364 -1.37 4.44 -6.83
N GLY A 365 -0.77 3.27 -6.60
CA GLY A 365 0.67 3.12 -6.51
C GLY A 365 1.19 1.73 -6.82
N GLU A 366 2.51 1.64 -6.95
CA GLU A 366 3.21 0.38 -7.25
C GLU A 366 3.05 -0.64 -6.11
N LEU A 367 3.08 -0.18 -4.86
CA LEU A 367 2.95 -1.05 -3.70
C LEU A 367 1.56 -1.69 -3.63
N GLN A 368 0.49 -0.92 -3.89
CA GLN A 368 -0.88 -1.43 -3.91
C GLN A 368 -1.02 -2.55 -4.96
N LEU A 369 -0.55 -2.32 -6.19
CA LEU A 369 -0.61 -3.32 -7.25
C LEU A 369 0.32 -4.51 -6.94
N GLY A 370 1.49 -4.28 -6.34
CA GLY A 370 2.40 -5.32 -5.88
C GLY A 370 1.79 -6.23 -4.81
N VAL A 371 1.00 -5.69 -3.90
CA VAL A 371 0.25 -6.47 -2.89
C VAL A 371 -0.77 -7.40 -3.57
N VAL A 372 -1.51 -6.92 -4.57
CA VAL A 372 -2.46 -7.75 -5.32
C VAL A 372 -1.75 -8.90 -6.02
N ILE A 373 -0.62 -8.63 -6.70
CA ILE A 373 0.19 -9.64 -7.39
C ILE A 373 0.70 -10.69 -6.40
N GLU A 374 1.28 -10.26 -5.28
CA GLU A 374 1.84 -11.17 -4.28
C GLU A 374 0.76 -12.01 -3.60
N THR A 375 -0.41 -11.43 -3.32
CA THR A 375 -1.56 -12.17 -2.79
C THR A 375 -2.02 -13.25 -3.76
N MET A 376 -2.18 -12.91 -5.05
CA MET A 376 -2.56 -13.88 -6.08
C MET A 376 -1.49 -14.97 -6.24
N ARG A 377 -0.21 -14.61 -6.20
CA ARG A 377 0.91 -15.55 -6.22
C ARG A 377 0.80 -16.59 -5.11
N ARG A 378 0.53 -16.16 -3.87
CA ARG A 378 0.34 -17.06 -2.70
C ARG A 378 -0.93 -17.91 -2.79
N GLU A 379 -1.94 -17.41 -3.48
CA GLU A 379 -3.16 -18.16 -3.77
C GLU A 379 -2.99 -19.23 -4.86
N GLY A 380 -1.80 -19.37 -5.48
CA GLY A 380 -1.49 -20.37 -6.49
C GLY A 380 -1.67 -19.92 -7.94
N PHE A 381 -1.81 -18.61 -8.20
CA PHE A 381 -1.90 -18.07 -9.55
C PHE A 381 -0.53 -17.97 -10.23
N GLU A 382 -0.52 -18.17 -11.55
CA GLU A 382 0.58 -17.79 -12.43
C GLU A 382 0.15 -16.63 -13.32
N LEU A 383 0.97 -15.59 -13.39
CA LEU A 383 0.65 -14.33 -14.06
C LEU A 383 1.81 -13.83 -14.92
N GLY A 384 1.49 -13.19 -16.04
CA GLY A 384 2.40 -12.32 -16.77
C GLY A 384 2.08 -10.86 -16.43
N ILE A 385 3.03 -10.11 -15.88
CA ILE A 385 2.84 -8.72 -15.43
C ILE A 385 3.67 -7.78 -16.29
N SER A 386 3.05 -6.71 -16.82
CA SER A 386 3.77 -5.68 -17.58
C SER A 386 4.37 -4.60 -16.65
N ARG A 387 5.25 -3.78 -17.22
CA ARG A 387 5.72 -2.55 -16.58
C ARG A 387 4.54 -1.66 -16.16
N PRO A 388 4.60 -0.99 -14.98
CA PRO A 388 3.64 0.04 -14.60
C PRO A 388 3.65 1.19 -15.60
N ARG A 389 2.47 1.71 -15.91
CA ARG A 389 2.30 2.91 -16.73
C ARG A 389 1.41 3.90 -16.02
N VAL A 390 1.71 5.19 -16.14
CA VAL A 390 0.84 6.25 -15.63
C VAL A 390 -0.41 6.40 -16.48
N LEU A 391 -1.51 6.76 -15.85
CA LEU A 391 -2.76 7.08 -16.52
C LEU A 391 -2.75 8.57 -16.85
N PHE A 392 -2.74 8.88 -18.14
CA PHE A 392 -2.83 10.24 -18.62
C PHE A 392 -4.26 10.74 -18.61
N GLN A 393 -4.43 12.04 -18.41
CA GLN A 393 -5.71 12.73 -18.56
C GLN A 393 -5.59 13.80 -19.65
N THR A 394 -6.71 14.39 -20.00
CA THR A 394 -6.79 15.54 -20.92
C THR A 394 -7.42 16.68 -20.13
N ASP A 395 -6.78 17.86 -20.13
CA ASP A 395 -7.31 19.06 -19.51
C ASP A 395 -8.45 19.68 -20.33
N GLU A 396 -9.05 20.77 -19.81
CA GLU A 396 -10.15 21.48 -20.47
C GLU A 396 -9.74 22.06 -21.83
N ASP A 397 -8.46 22.35 -22.04
CA ASP A 397 -7.88 22.88 -23.27
C ASP A 397 -7.50 21.79 -24.29
N GLY A 398 -7.69 20.51 -23.94
CA GLY A 398 -7.34 19.37 -24.80
C GLY A 398 -5.88 18.92 -24.71
N ASN A 399 -5.08 19.48 -23.78
CA ASN A 399 -3.69 19.08 -23.62
C ASN A 399 -3.57 17.81 -22.76
N ARG A 400 -2.58 17.01 -23.09
CA ARG A 400 -2.26 15.80 -22.32
C ARG A 400 -1.61 16.17 -20.98
N THR A 401 -2.17 15.66 -19.89
CA THR A 401 -1.65 15.81 -18.54
C THR A 401 -1.24 14.47 -17.94
N GLU A 402 -0.30 14.52 -17.00
CA GLU A 402 0.22 13.35 -16.29
C GLU A 402 0.20 13.58 -14.77
N PRO A 403 0.14 12.51 -13.95
CA PRO A 403 0.16 12.65 -12.51
C PRO A 403 1.54 13.09 -12.01
N TYR A 404 1.54 14.02 -11.05
CA TYR A 404 2.72 14.51 -10.34
C TYR A 404 2.68 14.09 -8.88
N GLU A 405 3.85 13.85 -8.32
CA GLU A 405 4.03 13.53 -6.91
C GLU A 405 4.97 14.54 -6.24
N THR A 406 4.63 14.94 -5.03
CA THR A 406 5.57 15.57 -4.11
C THR A 406 6.46 14.46 -3.56
N VAL A 407 7.78 14.58 -3.78
CA VAL A 407 8.78 13.61 -3.31
C VAL A 407 9.64 14.28 -2.27
N VAL A 408 9.64 13.75 -1.05
CA VAL A 408 10.49 14.23 0.04
C VAL A 408 11.55 13.18 0.33
N ILE A 409 12.79 13.60 0.28
CA ILE A 409 13.97 12.75 0.40
C ILE A 409 14.84 13.24 1.55
N ASP A 410 15.12 12.36 2.51
CA ASP A 410 16.10 12.59 3.56
C ASP A 410 17.36 11.77 3.27
N VAL A 411 18.50 12.42 3.08
CA VAL A 411 19.78 11.77 2.75
C VAL A 411 20.93 12.40 3.51
N ASP A 412 21.98 11.61 3.72
CA ASP A 412 23.25 12.15 4.22
C ASP A 412 23.80 13.16 3.21
N ASP A 413 24.41 14.25 3.70
CA ASP A 413 24.85 15.39 2.90
C ASP A 413 25.71 14.98 1.69
N GLU A 414 26.52 13.92 1.82
CA GLU A 414 27.39 13.40 0.76
C GLU A 414 26.62 12.88 -0.47
N PHE A 415 25.37 12.41 -0.31
CA PHE A 415 24.54 11.86 -1.41
C PHE A 415 23.59 12.88 -2.03
N SER A 416 23.43 14.05 -1.42
CA SER A 416 22.45 15.05 -1.84
C SER A 416 22.62 15.48 -3.31
N GLY A 417 23.86 15.71 -3.74
CA GLY A 417 24.18 16.09 -5.13
C GLY A 417 23.80 15.02 -6.14
N THR A 418 24.10 13.74 -5.86
CA THR A 418 23.77 12.62 -6.74
C THR A 418 22.26 12.45 -6.87
N VAL A 419 21.52 12.58 -5.76
CA VAL A 419 20.06 12.50 -5.74
C VAL A 419 19.44 13.62 -6.58
N VAL A 420 19.89 14.86 -6.41
CA VAL A 420 19.39 16.02 -7.18
C VAL A 420 19.63 15.81 -8.68
N GLU A 421 20.83 15.40 -9.09
CA GLU A 421 21.16 15.15 -10.50
C GLU A 421 20.23 14.07 -11.10
N LYS A 422 20.06 12.93 -10.43
CA LYS A 422 19.23 11.84 -10.90
C LYS A 422 17.75 12.19 -10.99
N MET A 423 17.25 12.91 -9.99
CA MET A 423 15.86 13.38 -9.99
C MET A 423 15.60 14.39 -11.13
N GLN A 424 16.53 15.28 -11.41
CA GLN A 424 16.42 16.23 -12.54
C GLN A 424 16.42 15.52 -13.90
N ARG A 425 17.25 14.47 -14.10
CA ARG A 425 17.20 13.63 -15.31
C ARG A 425 15.82 12.98 -15.49
N ARG A 426 15.15 12.67 -14.39
CA ARG A 426 13.78 12.12 -14.34
C ARG A 426 12.69 13.19 -14.42
N LYS A 427 13.05 14.43 -14.78
CA LYS A 427 12.16 15.59 -14.96
C LYS A 427 11.52 16.10 -13.67
N ALA A 428 12.07 15.75 -12.51
CA ALA A 428 11.67 16.34 -11.24
C ALA A 428 12.15 17.78 -11.09
N GLU A 429 11.33 18.62 -10.49
CA GLU A 429 11.63 20.00 -10.17
C GLU A 429 11.95 20.11 -8.68
N LEU A 430 13.12 20.64 -8.34
CA LEU A 430 13.50 20.90 -6.95
C LEU A 430 12.65 22.07 -6.41
N THR A 431 11.90 21.83 -5.34
CA THR A 431 11.06 22.85 -4.69
C THR A 431 11.69 23.39 -3.42
N GLU A 432 12.34 22.53 -2.63
CA GLU A 432 12.96 22.92 -1.37
C GLU A 432 14.19 22.05 -1.08
N MET A 433 15.20 22.64 -0.44
CA MET A 433 16.35 21.91 0.09
C MET A 433 16.81 22.58 1.38
N ARG A 434 16.81 21.81 2.48
CA ARG A 434 17.18 22.33 3.81
C ARG A 434 17.94 21.29 4.62
N PRO A 435 18.84 21.71 5.53
CA PRO A 435 19.43 20.79 6.51
C PRO A 435 18.35 20.17 7.40
N SER A 436 18.47 18.87 7.69
CA SER A 436 17.58 18.13 8.57
C SER A 436 18.26 17.70 9.89
N GLY A 437 19.39 18.32 10.23
CA GLY A 437 20.20 17.97 11.41
C GLY A 437 21.07 16.73 11.21
N GLN A 438 22.03 16.53 12.10
CA GLN A 438 22.92 15.34 12.15
C GLN A 438 23.64 15.01 10.82
N GLY A 439 23.99 16.00 10.00
CA GLY A 439 24.65 15.76 8.71
C GLY A 439 23.72 15.21 7.62
N LYS A 440 22.42 15.46 7.74
CA LYS A 440 21.40 15.11 6.75
C LYS A 440 20.77 16.32 6.10
N THR A 441 20.41 16.14 4.84
CA THR A 441 19.69 17.14 4.04
C THR A 441 18.31 16.58 3.65
N ARG A 442 17.26 17.37 3.88
CA ARG A 442 15.90 17.13 3.37
C ARG A 442 15.73 17.87 2.05
N ILE A 443 15.30 17.14 1.02
CA ILE A 443 15.12 17.63 -0.34
C ILE A 443 13.71 17.34 -0.78
N THR A 444 12.98 18.34 -1.26
CA THR A 444 11.62 18.19 -1.77
C THR A 444 11.58 18.47 -3.26
N PHE A 445 10.91 17.59 -4.00
CA PHE A 445 10.69 17.71 -5.44
C PHE A 445 9.21 17.63 -5.78
N SER A 446 8.81 18.30 -6.87
CA SER A 446 7.61 17.97 -7.64
C SER A 446 8.03 17.17 -8.87
N ALA A 447 7.57 15.93 -8.99
CA ALA A 447 8.07 15.02 -10.02
C ALA A 447 6.92 14.32 -10.75
N PRO A 448 7.01 14.12 -12.09
CA PRO A 448 6.04 13.28 -12.80
C PRO A 448 6.16 11.83 -12.31
N SER A 449 5.02 11.19 -11.94
CA SER A 449 5.00 9.83 -11.36
C SER A 449 5.73 8.81 -12.21
N ARG A 450 5.66 8.91 -13.56
CA ARG A 450 6.39 7.99 -14.45
C ARG A 450 7.92 8.11 -14.35
N GLY A 451 8.45 9.25 -13.91
CA GLY A 451 9.86 9.45 -13.64
C GLY A 451 10.34 8.73 -12.39
N LEU A 452 9.42 8.41 -11.48
CA LEU A 452 9.71 7.74 -10.22
C LEU A 452 9.62 6.21 -10.31
N ILE A 453 9.02 5.68 -11.40
CA ILE A 453 8.96 4.24 -11.63
C ILE A 453 10.38 3.65 -11.68
N GLY A 454 10.64 2.69 -10.79
CA GLY A 454 11.94 2.03 -10.69
C GLY A 454 13.04 2.82 -9.97
N TYR A 455 12.82 4.09 -9.61
CA TYR A 455 13.86 4.90 -8.97
C TYR A 455 14.20 4.47 -7.54
N HIS A 456 13.25 3.90 -6.81
CA HIS A 456 13.48 3.53 -5.40
C HIS A 456 14.66 2.58 -5.20
N GLY A 457 14.80 1.56 -6.04
CA GLY A 457 15.93 0.62 -5.96
C GLY A 457 17.27 1.26 -6.28
N GLU A 458 17.30 2.17 -7.26
CA GLU A 458 18.48 2.94 -7.63
C GLU A 458 18.87 3.90 -6.50
N PHE A 459 17.89 4.61 -5.93
CA PHE A 459 18.05 5.52 -4.81
C PHE A 459 18.67 4.84 -3.58
N LEU A 460 18.17 3.67 -3.19
CA LEU A 460 18.75 2.90 -2.08
C LEU A 460 20.20 2.49 -2.35
N SER A 461 20.55 2.15 -3.59
CA SER A 461 21.93 1.84 -3.97
C SER A 461 22.83 3.06 -3.89
N ASP A 462 22.38 4.21 -4.36
CA ASP A 462 23.14 5.47 -4.36
C ASP A 462 23.39 6.00 -2.96
N THR A 463 22.42 5.81 -2.06
CA THR A 463 22.47 6.25 -0.66
C THR A 463 22.98 5.17 0.29
N ARG A 464 23.51 4.04 -0.22
CA ARG A 464 23.97 2.90 0.58
C ARG A 464 22.91 2.38 1.58
N GLY A 465 21.64 2.57 1.25
CA GLY A 465 20.51 2.17 2.08
C GLY A 465 20.17 3.12 3.25
N THR A 466 20.87 4.26 3.39
CA THR A 466 20.63 5.23 4.49
C THR A 466 19.59 6.29 4.14
N GLY A 467 19.30 6.46 2.84
CA GLY A 467 18.32 7.44 2.37
C GLY A 467 16.87 7.00 2.59
N ILE A 468 16.03 7.96 2.92
CA ILE A 468 14.58 7.77 3.06
C ILE A 468 13.90 8.59 1.97
N MET A 469 12.96 7.96 1.23
CA MET A 469 12.20 8.62 0.18
C MET A 469 10.70 8.39 0.38
N ASN A 470 9.96 9.49 0.49
CA ASN A 470 8.52 9.49 0.61
C ASN A 470 7.89 10.15 -0.62
N ARG A 471 6.79 9.60 -1.10
CA ARG A 471 6.09 10.04 -2.30
C ARG A 471 4.61 10.24 -1.98
N LEU A 472 4.04 11.33 -2.51
CA LEU A 472 2.63 11.64 -2.34
C LEU A 472 2.08 12.22 -3.64
N PHE A 473 0.95 11.71 -4.12
CA PHE A 473 0.25 12.31 -5.26
C PHE A 473 -0.09 13.78 -4.96
N GLU A 474 0.25 14.67 -5.89
CA GLU A 474 0.03 16.12 -5.78
C GLU A 474 -1.15 16.56 -6.66
N LYS A 475 -1.00 16.37 -7.96
CA LYS A 475 -1.97 16.84 -8.96
C LYS A 475 -1.71 16.21 -10.32
N TYR A 476 -2.60 16.45 -11.27
CA TYR A 476 -2.30 16.31 -12.68
C TYR A 476 -1.68 17.60 -13.22
N GLY A 477 -0.57 17.47 -13.94
CA GLY A 477 0.17 18.58 -14.51
C GLY A 477 0.58 18.33 -15.97
N PRO A 478 1.23 19.30 -16.62
CA PRO A 478 1.61 19.21 -18.02
C PRO A 478 2.55 18.04 -18.30
N TYR A 479 2.39 17.38 -19.45
CA TYR A 479 3.27 16.31 -19.89
C TYR A 479 4.71 16.82 -20.15
N LYS A 480 5.71 16.29 -19.44
CA LYS A 480 7.13 16.72 -19.49
C LYS A 480 7.95 16.08 -20.63
N GLY A 481 7.31 15.51 -21.63
CA GLY A 481 8.05 14.88 -22.74
C GLY A 481 8.60 13.49 -22.36
N GLN A 482 9.53 12.96 -23.14
CA GLN A 482 10.13 11.64 -22.88
C GLN A 482 11.06 11.69 -21.67
N ILE A 483 11.03 10.62 -20.87
CA ILE A 483 11.97 10.33 -19.78
C ILE A 483 12.78 9.13 -20.21
N GLU A 484 14.10 9.19 -20.05
CA GLU A 484 15.02 8.10 -20.36
C GLU A 484 14.70 6.88 -19.49
N GLY A 485 14.60 5.71 -20.12
CA GLY A 485 14.41 4.43 -19.45
C GLY A 485 15.73 3.82 -18.96
N ARG A 486 15.76 2.52 -18.82
CA ARG A 486 16.96 1.76 -18.48
C ARG A 486 18.04 1.98 -19.55
N ILE A 487 19.27 2.27 -19.12
CA ILE A 487 20.41 2.56 -20.00
C ILE A 487 20.96 1.26 -20.61
N ASN A 488 21.05 0.19 -19.82
CA ASN A 488 21.63 -1.08 -20.21
C ASN A 488 20.59 -2.01 -20.85
N GLY A 489 20.98 -2.74 -21.88
CA GLY A 489 20.17 -3.81 -22.45
C GLY A 489 20.13 -5.06 -21.57
N VAL A 490 19.54 -6.13 -22.06
CA VAL A 490 19.42 -7.41 -21.35
C VAL A 490 20.08 -8.57 -22.10
N LEU A 491 20.49 -9.58 -21.33
CA LEU A 491 20.94 -10.87 -21.86
C LEU A 491 19.70 -11.78 -21.99
N ILE A 492 19.39 -12.21 -23.21
CA ILE A 492 18.19 -12.98 -23.53
C ILE A 492 18.62 -14.41 -23.92
N SER A 493 17.98 -15.40 -23.30
CA SER A 493 18.20 -16.81 -23.73
C SER A 493 17.61 -17.06 -25.12
N ASN A 494 18.40 -17.62 -26.00
CA ASN A 494 17.97 -18.01 -27.35
C ASN A 494 17.66 -19.51 -27.49
N ALA A 495 17.58 -20.23 -26.37
CA ALA A 495 17.31 -21.66 -26.35
C ALA A 495 16.57 -22.07 -25.06
N ALA A 496 15.97 -23.26 -25.09
CA ALA A 496 15.26 -23.84 -23.94
C ALA A 496 16.06 -25.03 -23.37
N GLY A 497 16.16 -25.11 -22.02
CA GLY A 497 16.87 -26.16 -21.31
C GLY A 497 17.35 -25.73 -19.94
N GLU A 498 18.40 -26.34 -19.41
CA GLU A 498 19.00 -26.00 -18.12
C GLU A 498 20.28 -25.19 -18.27
N ALA A 499 20.45 -24.15 -17.46
CA ALA A 499 21.66 -23.34 -17.47
C ALA A 499 22.87 -24.15 -17.04
N VAL A 500 23.99 -24.02 -17.81
CA VAL A 500 25.22 -24.73 -17.55
C VAL A 500 26.28 -23.78 -17.00
N ALA A 501 26.96 -24.17 -15.89
CA ALA A 501 27.97 -23.35 -15.23
C ALA A 501 29.05 -22.83 -16.21
N TYR A 502 29.49 -23.64 -17.14
CA TYR A 502 30.48 -23.26 -18.14
C TYR A 502 30.00 -22.10 -19.03
N ALA A 503 28.75 -22.16 -19.50
CA ALA A 503 28.18 -21.08 -20.30
C ALA A 503 27.98 -19.80 -19.51
N LEU A 504 27.46 -19.93 -18.26
CA LEU A 504 27.26 -18.79 -17.38
C LEU A 504 28.57 -18.06 -17.05
N ASN A 505 29.67 -18.80 -16.81
CA ASN A 505 30.98 -18.20 -16.56
C ASN A 505 31.47 -17.36 -17.77
N ALA A 506 31.21 -17.81 -19.00
CA ALA A 506 31.54 -17.04 -20.19
C ALA A 506 30.60 -15.82 -20.40
N LEU A 507 29.44 -15.81 -19.80
CA LEU A 507 28.48 -14.70 -19.87
C LEU A 507 28.68 -13.63 -18.77
N GLU A 508 29.40 -13.94 -17.70
CA GLU A 508 29.74 -12.95 -16.64
C GLU A 508 30.53 -11.76 -17.21
N ASP A 509 31.38 -11.99 -18.24
CA ASP A 509 32.09 -10.91 -18.95
C ASP A 509 31.16 -9.98 -19.74
N ARG A 510 29.91 -10.38 -19.96
CA ARG A 510 28.89 -9.62 -20.70
C ARG A 510 27.99 -8.79 -19.83
N GLY A 511 27.91 -9.11 -18.53
CA GLY A 511 27.04 -8.38 -17.62
C GLY A 511 26.70 -9.15 -16.35
N ILE A 512 25.66 -8.72 -15.65
CA ILE A 512 25.23 -9.27 -14.37
C ILE A 512 24.16 -10.33 -14.61
N LEU A 513 24.38 -11.55 -14.10
CA LEU A 513 23.43 -12.65 -14.27
C LEU A 513 22.32 -12.63 -13.20
N PHE A 514 21.11 -13.08 -13.60
CA PHE A 514 19.93 -13.25 -12.74
C PHE A 514 19.62 -14.72 -12.47
N VAL A 515 20.31 -15.65 -13.12
CA VAL A 515 20.08 -17.08 -13.06
C VAL A 515 21.31 -17.82 -12.58
N LYS A 516 21.10 -18.97 -11.98
CA LYS A 516 22.14 -19.87 -11.47
C LYS A 516 22.23 -21.16 -12.32
N PRO A 517 23.32 -21.95 -12.20
CA PRO A 517 23.38 -23.26 -12.83
C PRO A 517 22.19 -24.16 -12.45
N GLN A 518 21.71 -24.95 -13.41
CA GLN A 518 20.56 -25.86 -13.32
C GLN A 518 19.18 -25.18 -13.34
N ASP A 519 19.10 -23.85 -13.37
CA ASP A 519 17.83 -23.18 -13.58
C ASP A 519 17.25 -23.54 -14.96
N LYS A 520 15.94 -23.78 -15.01
CA LYS A 520 15.21 -24.04 -16.25
C LYS A 520 14.97 -22.75 -16.99
N LEU A 521 15.43 -22.69 -18.22
CA LEU A 521 15.36 -21.52 -19.09
C LEU A 521 14.57 -21.85 -20.35
N TYR A 522 14.04 -20.81 -20.99
CA TYR A 522 13.37 -20.90 -22.27
C TYR A 522 13.77 -19.73 -23.17
N GLU A 523 13.50 -19.86 -24.46
CA GLU A 523 13.76 -18.83 -25.46
C GLU A 523 12.96 -17.56 -25.15
N GLY A 524 13.62 -16.39 -25.15
CA GLY A 524 13.02 -15.11 -24.80
C GLY A 524 13.05 -14.77 -23.30
N MET A 525 13.53 -15.68 -22.44
CA MET A 525 13.74 -15.42 -21.03
C MET A 525 14.95 -14.49 -20.84
N ILE A 526 14.80 -13.47 -19.99
CA ILE A 526 15.88 -12.55 -19.60
C ILE A 526 16.67 -13.20 -18.47
N ILE A 527 17.96 -13.41 -18.70
CA ILE A 527 18.85 -14.13 -17.78
C ILE A 527 19.92 -13.23 -17.15
N GLY A 528 19.96 -11.96 -17.52
CA GLY A 528 20.91 -11.00 -16.99
C GLY A 528 20.76 -9.62 -17.58
N GLU A 529 21.48 -8.66 -16.99
CA GLU A 529 21.67 -7.30 -17.50
C GLU A 529 22.93 -7.26 -18.38
N ASN A 530 22.83 -6.71 -19.57
CA ASN A 530 23.99 -6.51 -20.43
C ASN A 530 24.82 -5.30 -19.96
N ALA A 531 26.12 -5.37 -20.04
CA ALA A 531 27.00 -4.22 -19.79
C ALA A 531 26.92 -3.13 -20.90
N LYS A 532 26.20 -3.38 -21.98
CA LYS A 532 25.98 -2.47 -23.12
C LYS A 532 24.51 -2.08 -23.24
N PRO A 533 24.21 -0.96 -23.93
CA PRO A 533 22.82 -0.51 -24.10
C PRO A 533 21.91 -1.45 -24.89
N ASP A 534 22.50 -2.28 -25.79
CA ASP A 534 21.74 -3.16 -26.67
C ASP A 534 21.39 -4.49 -26.00
N ASP A 535 20.23 -5.03 -26.30
CA ASP A 535 19.85 -6.40 -25.94
C ASP A 535 20.74 -7.42 -26.69
N LEU A 536 21.15 -8.46 -25.97
CA LEU A 536 22.02 -9.49 -26.50
C LEU A 536 21.40 -10.88 -26.32
N GLU A 537 21.18 -11.58 -27.44
CA GLU A 537 20.79 -12.98 -27.42
C GLU A 537 21.99 -13.88 -27.17
N VAL A 538 21.86 -14.75 -26.16
CA VAL A 538 22.94 -15.61 -25.69
C VAL A 538 22.47 -17.05 -25.48
N ASN A 539 23.40 -17.99 -25.53
CA ASN A 539 23.13 -19.40 -25.27
C ASN A 539 23.71 -19.80 -23.87
N PRO A 540 22.88 -19.87 -22.82
CA PRO A 540 23.31 -20.23 -21.47
C PRO A 540 23.48 -21.76 -21.26
N MET A 541 23.28 -22.58 -22.28
CA MET A 541 23.33 -24.05 -22.21
C MET A 541 24.54 -24.64 -22.96
N LYS A 542 25.42 -23.79 -23.48
CA LYS A 542 26.60 -24.24 -24.25
C LYS A 542 27.54 -25.00 -23.32
N SER A 543 27.67 -26.33 -23.52
CA SER A 543 28.60 -27.16 -22.77
C SER A 543 30.04 -27.04 -23.31
N LYS A 544 31.01 -27.34 -22.45
CA LYS A 544 32.41 -27.47 -22.87
C LYS A 544 32.53 -28.58 -23.93
N GLN A 545 33.05 -28.27 -25.11
CA GLN A 545 33.34 -29.33 -26.07
C GLN A 545 34.47 -30.20 -25.53
N LEU A 546 34.23 -31.51 -25.47
CA LEU A 546 35.25 -32.48 -25.12
C LEU A 546 36.29 -32.50 -26.28
N THR A 547 37.42 -31.87 -26.05
CA THR A 547 38.58 -32.03 -26.97
C THR A 547 39.42 -33.21 -26.49
N ASN A 548 39.72 -34.15 -27.40
CA ASN A 548 40.55 -35.34 -27.15
C ASN A 548 42.03 -35.03 -26.86
N PHE A 549 42.35 -33.88 -26.29
CA PHE A 549 43.73 -33.57 -25.91
C PHE A 549 43.97 -34.01 -24.46
N ARG A 550 44.84 -34.96 -24.26
CA ARG A 550 45.40 -35.39 -23.00
C ARG A 550 46.27 -34.27 -22.40
N SER A 551 45.72 -33.16 -21.98
CA SER A 551 46.37 -32.25 -21.08
C SER A 551 45.85 -32.58 -19.69
N SER A 552 46.73 -33.11 -18.83
CA SER A 552 46.52 -33.26 -17.39
C SER A 552 46.48 -31.90 -16.68
N GLY A 553 45.73 -30.94 -17.26
CA GLY A 553 45.41 -29.68 -16.62
C GLY A 553 44.27 -29.92 -15.61
N LYS A 554 44.46 -29.60 -14.35
CA LYS A 554 43.41 -29.49 -13.36
C LYS A 554 42.24 -28.75 -13.97
N ASP A 555 41.07 -29.39 -14.03
CA ASP A 555 39.82 -28.66 -14.22
C ASP A 555 39.66 -27.77 -12.97
N ASP A 556 40.04 -26.51 -13.10
CA ASP A 556 39.79 -25.53 -12.04
C ASP A 556 38.27 -25.41 -11.84
N ALA A 557 37.85 -25.50 -10.57
CA ALA A 557 36.45 -25.36 -10.25
C ALA A 557 35.95 -23.97 -10.68
N ILE A 558 34.95 -23.95 -11.57
CA ILE A 558 34.33 -22.71 -12.04
C ILE A 558 33.67 -22.05 -10.83
N ARG A 559 34.15 -20.87 -10.47
CA ARG A 559 33.54 -20.02 -9.43
C ARG A 559 32.73 -18.95 -10.12
N LEU A 560 31.40 -19.02 -10.01
CA LEU A 560 30.49 -18.00 -10.50
C LEU A 560 30.26 -16.94 -9.46
N THR A 561 30.12 -15.71 -9.88
CA THR A 561 29.59 -14.61 -9.05
C THR A 561 28.13 -14.93 -8.69
N PRO A 562 27.70 -14.72 -7.43
CA PRO A 562 26.30 -14.91 -7.05
C PRO A 562 25.37 -14.11 -7.97
N PRO A 563 24.31 -14.72 -8.54
CA PRO A 563 23.38 -14.01 -9.41
C PRO A 563 22.57 -12.98 -8.60
N LYS A 564 22.19 -11.89 -9.26
CA LYS A 564 21.28 -10.89 -8.70
C LYS A 564 19.86 -11.46 -8.74
N ILE A 565 19.36 -11.94 -7.59
CA ILE A 565 17.97 -12.38 -7.46
C ILE A 565 17.11 -11.17 -7.12
N MET A 566 16.09 -10.91 -7.93
CA MET A 566 15.19 -9.77 -7.75
C MET A 566 13.95 -10.16 -6.96
N THR A 567 13.52 -9.28 -6.07
CA THR A 567 12.16 -9.33 -5.49
C THR A 567 11.12 -8.98 -6.56
N LEU A 568 9.83 -9.18 -6.26
CA LEU A 568 8.75 -8.84 -7.18
C LEU A 568 8.80 -7.34 -7.56
N GLU A 569 8.95 -6.48 -6.57
CA GLU A 569 9.03 -5.02 -6.74
C GLU A 569 10.24 -4.63 -7.60
N GLN A 570 11.39 -5.22 -7.33
CA GLN A 570 12.60 -4.98 -8.13
C GLN A 570 12.43 -5.45 -9.57
N ALA A 571 11.78 -6.59 -9.80
CA ALA A 571 11.52 -7.14 -11.12
C ALA A 571 10.57 -6.22 -11.91
N ILE A 572 9.46 -5.79 -11.30
CA ILE A 572 8.49 -4.88 -11.91
C ILE A 572 9.13 -3.52 -12.26
N ALA A 573 9.96 -3.01 -11.36
CA ALA A 573 10.68 -1.76 -11.56
C ALA A 573 11.77 -1.83 -12.64
N TYR A 574 12.35 -3.01 -12.83
CA TYR A 574 13.47 -3.24 -13.74
C TYR A 574 13.05 -3.38 -15.21
N ILE A 575 11.92 -4.04 -15.49
CA ILE A 575 11.48 -4.35 -16.85
C ILE A 575 11.17 -3.10 -17.67
N ASP A 576 11.37 -3.22 -18.99
CA ASP A 576 11.01 -2.18 -19.96
C ASP A 576 9.67 -2.49 -20.65
N ASP A 577 9.21 -1.61 -21.55
CA ASP A 577 7.86 -1.66 -22.15
C ASP A 577 7.62 -2.91 -23.02
N ASP A 578 8.69 -3.55 -23.54
CA ASP A 578 8.64 -4.78 -24.33
C ASP A 578 8.94 -6.04 -23.50
N GLU A 579 8.98 -5.91 -22.18
CA GLU A 579 9.30 -6.96 -21.23
C GLU A 579 8.13 -7.25 -20.29
N MET A 580 8.17 -8.42 -19.69
CA MET A 580 7.17 -8.88 -18.70
C MET A 580 7.84 -9.61 -17.55
N VAL A 581 7.22 -9.54 -16.39
CA VAL A 581 7.54 -10.40 -15.24
C VAL A 581 6.60 -11.61 -15.27
N GLU A 582 7.16 -12.80 -15.33
CA GLU A 582 6.45 -14.05 -15.08
C GLU A 582 6.46 -14.30 -13.57
N VAL A 583 5.27 -14.26 -12.97
CA VAL A 583 5.08 -14.46 -11.54
C VAL A 583 4.39 -15.80 -11.31
N THR A 584 5.02 -16.66 -10.51
CA THR A 584 4.48 -17.96 -10.13
C THR A 584 4.59 -18.15 -8.61
N PRO A 585 3.92 -19.12 -8.01
CA PRO A 585 4.06 -19.39 -6.56
C PRO A 585 5.50 -19.58 -6.07
N GLN A 586 6.38 -20.11 -6.93
CA GLN A 586 7.76 -20.47 -6.56
C GLN A 586 8.81 -19.53 -7.15
N SER A 587 8.52 -18.87 -8.29
CA SER A 587 9.54 -18.15 -9.06
C SER A 587 9.05 -16.80 -9.56
N ILE A 588 10.01 -15.88 -9.71
CA ILE A 588 9.86 -14.60 -10.39
C ILE A 588 10.88 -14.63 -11.52
N ARG A 589 10.42 -14.56 -12.77
CA ARG A 589 11.28 -14.61 -13.97
C ARG A 589 11.00 -13.41 -14.85
N LEU A 590 12.04 -12.89 -15.48
CA LEU A 590 11.92 -11.81 -16.46
C LEU A 590 11.92 -12.40 -17.86
N ARG A 591 11.11 -11.86 -18.76
CA ARG A 591 11.05 -12.30 -20.14
C ARG A 591 10.70 -11.17 -21.10
N LYS A 592 11.02 -11.35 -22.37
CA LYS A 592 10.45 -10.50 -23.42
C LYS A 592 8.95 -10.80 -23.60
N ALA A 593 8.18 -9.78 -23.93
CA ALA A 593 6.75 -9.94 -24.22
C ALA A 593 6.52 -10.83 -25.44
N ILE A 594 7.38 -10.71 -26.46
CA ILE A 594 7.42 -11.58 -27.64
C ILE A 594 8.61 -12.52 -27.47
N LEU A 595 8.36 -13.83 -27.31
CA LEU A 595 9.42 -14.81 -27.06
C LEU A 595 10.26 -15.12 -28.30
N ASP A 596 9.65 -15.21 -29.49
CA ASP A 596 10.32 -15.50 -30.73
C ASP A 596 11.23 -14.33 -31.22
N PRO A 597 12.54 -14.55 -31.46
CA PRO A 597 13.47 -13.50 -31.82
C PRO A 597 13.20 -12.88 -33.22
N HIS A 598 12.62 -13.66 -34.16
CA HIS A 598 12.26 -13.14 -35.47
C HIS A 598 11.06 -12.21 -35.41
N GLU A 599 10.07 -12.58 -34.61
CA GLU A 599 8.91 -11.74 -34.39
C GLU A 599 9.25 -10.45 -33.61
N ARG A 600 10.15 -10.51 -32.62
CA ARG A 600 10.70 -9.30 -31.95
C ARG A 600 11.33 -8.34 -32.95
N LYS A 601 12.24 -8.83 -33.82
CA LYS A 601 12.88 -8.00 -34.85
C LYS A 601 11.89 -7.38 -35.82
N LYS A 602 10.84 -8.12 -36.19
CA LYS A 602 9.76 -7.62 -37.05
C LYS A 602 8.93 -6.53 -36.36
N ALA A 603 8.62 -6.71 -35.06
CA ALA A 603 7.89 -5.75 -34.26
C ALA A 603 8.68 -4.44 -34.05
N ASN A 604 9.99 -4.54 -33.78
CA ASN A 604 10.87 -3.38 -33.62
C ASN A 604 11.00 -2.56 -34.89
N ARG A 605 11.18 -3.20 -36.06
CA ARG A 605 11.19 -2.51 -37.36
C ARG A 605 9.89 -1.77 -37.67
N LYS A 606 8.73 -2.29 -37.21
CA LYS A 606 7.44 -1.59 -37.38
C LYS A 606 7.33 -0.37 -36.47
N LYS A 607 7.89 -0.42 -35.24
CA LYS A 607 7.93 0.71 -34.31
C LYS A 607 8.85 1.83 -34.82
N GLU A 608 9.99 1.50 -35.40
CA GLU A 608 10.92 2.48 -35.98
C GLU A 608 10.37 3.17 -37.24
N ALA A 609 9.42 2.53 -37.93
CA ALA A 609 8.82 3.03 -39.17
C ALA A 609 7.53 3.85 -38.92
N ALA A 610 7.00 3.86 -37.72
CA ALA A 610 5.79 4.59 -37.29
C ALA A 610 6.11 5.85 -36.50
#